data_2b05792b58593083e9d9ffbe6d4acbdb
#
_entry.id   2b05792b58593083e9d9ffbe6d4acbdb
#
_cell.length_a   1.000
_cell.length_b   1.000
_cell.length_c   1.000
_cell.angle_alpha   90.00
_cell.angle_beta   90.00
_cell.angle_gamma   90.00
#
_symmetry.space_group_name_H-M   'P 1'
#
loop_
_entity.id
_entity.type
_entity.pdbx_description
1 polymer ?
#
loop_
_entity_poly.entity_id
_entity_poly.type
_entity_poly.pdbx_seq_one_letter_code
_entity_poly.pdbx_strand_id
1 'polypeptide(L)'
;TNQPWFLSVNPFDPHPPFDAPLSYYQRYDPTQLPGANFRSTDLPHQQKLMKAGIDFQSEPDLPEKWQHKKVQAAYYAIIGQIDTEFGRLIDFLYQTEQSQNTIVIFMSDHGEMLGDHGLMLKGCRFWCEYHLSFHIRYNFNKT
;
A
#
# COMPACT_ATOMS: atom_id res chain seq x y z
N THR A 1 24.37 -20.49 9.87
CA THR A 1 25.68 -20.16 9.28
C THR A 1 26.35 -19.12 10.15
N ASN A 2 27.65 -19.22 10.38
CA ASN A 2 28.45 -18.24 11.14
C ASN A 2 28.84 -17.02 10.27
N GLN A 3 28.22 -16.85 9.11
CA GLN A 3 28.52 -15.76 8.19
C GLN A 3 27.35 -14.78 8.12
N PRO A 4 27.60 -13.49 7.97
CA PRO A 4 26.58 -12.50 7.70
C PRO A 4 25.78 -12.87 6.43
N TRP A 5 24.49 -12.57 6.47
CA TRP A 5 23.61 -12.78 5.32
C TRP A 5 22.78 -11.50 5.06
N PHE A 6 22.29 -11.38 3.86
CA PHE A 6 21.35 -10.35 3.44
C PHE A 6 20.19 -11.02 2.72
N LEU A 7 18.97 -10.63 3.07
CA LEU A 7 17.75 -11.09 2.42
C LEU A 7 16.93 -9.87 2.00
N SER A 8 16.50 -9.83 0.75
CA SER A 8 15.51 -8.89 0.26
C SER A 8 14.25 -9.68 -0.11
N VAL A 9 13.12 -9.28 0.47
CA VAL A 9 11.80 -9.86 0.17
C VAL A 9 10.98 -8.78 -0.53
N ASN A 10 10.65 -9.02 -1.80
CA ASN A 10 9.96 -8.07 -2.65
C ASN A 10 8.62 -8.69 -3.08
N PRO A 11 7.54 -8.52 -2.30
CA PRO A 11 6.22 -8.98 -2.71
C PRO A 11 5.77 -8.22 -3.96
N PHE A 12 4.99 -8.89 -4.82
CA PHE A 12 4.33 -8.23 -5.93
C PHE A 12 3.24 -7.27 -5.42
N ASP A 13 2.50 -7.72 -4.42
CA ASP A 13 1.45 -6.94 -3.75
C ASP A 13 2.05 -5.75 -2.96
N PRO A 14 1.31 -4.68 -2.85
CA PRO A 14 -0.10 -4.45 -3.23
C PRO A 14 -0.29 -3.87 -4.66
N HIS A 15 0.49 -4.31 -5.64
CA HIS A 15 0.33 -3.89 -7.04
C HIS A 15 -0.99 -4.42 -7.62
N PRO A 16 -1.72 -3.67 -8.46
CA PRO A 16 -2.91 -4.19 -9.16
C PRO A 16 -2.63 -5.46 -10.00
N PRO A 17 -3.62 -6.38 -10.14
CA PRO A 17 -4.98 -6.31 -9.60
C PRO A 17 -5.03 -6.52 -8.09
N PHE A 18 -6.01 -5.89 -7.43
CA PHE A 18 -6.14 -5.96 -5.97
C PHE A 18 -6.90 -7.22 -5.55
N ASP A 19 -6.29 -8.37 -5.75
CA ASP A 19 -6.85 -9.68 -5.48
C ASP A 19 -6.36 -10.21 -4.12
N ALA A 20 -7.20 -10.07 -3.11
CA ALA A 20 -6.92 -10.62 -1.79
C ALA A 20 -7.75 -11.88 -1.53
N PRO A 21 -7.25 -12.84 -0.73
CA PRO A 21 -8.08 -13.93 -0.25
C PRO A 21 -9.31 -13.42 0.49
N LEU A 22 -10.44 -14.08 0.32
CA LEU A 22 -11.73 -13.66 0.88
C LEU A 22 -11.66 -13.41 2.40
N SER A 23 -10.90 -14.23 3.13
CA SER A 23 -10.69 -14.08 4.58
C SER A 23 -10.05 -12.77 5.00
N TYR A 24 -9.26 -12.14 4.13
CA TYR A 24 -8.70 -10.80 4.35
C TYR A 24 -9.67 -9.73 3.91
N TYR A 25 -10.31 -9.91 2.75
CA TYR A 25 -11.28 -8.93 2.23
C TYR A 25 -12.45 -8.72 3.20
N GLN A 26 -12.95 -9.77 3.83
CA GLN A 26 -14.04 -9.71 4.80
C GLN A 26 -13.73 -8.93 6.09
N ARG A 27 -12.46 -8.59 6.33
CA ARG A 27 -12.06 -7.77 7.49
C ARG A 27 -12.38 -6.27 7.31
N TYR A 28 -12.63 -5.85 6.09
CA TYR A 28 -12.82 -4.44 5.73
C TYR A 28 -14.19 -4.22 5.11
N ASP A 29 -15.10 -3.64 5.88
CA ASP A 29 -16.40 -3.22 5.36
C ASP A 29 -16.23 -1.93 4.54
N PRO A 30 -16.48 -1.95 3.22
CA PRO A 30 -16.35 -0.76 2.39
C PRO A 30 -17.19 0.43 2.87
N THR A 31 -18.34 0.16 3.54
CA THR A 31 -19.22 1.23 4.01
C THR A 31 -18.61 2.04 5.15
N GLN A 32 -17.69 1.45 5.90
CA GLN A 32 -17.01 2.08 7.03
C GLN A 32 -15.72 2.81 6.63
N LEU A 33 -15.25 2.65 5.39
CA LEU A 33 -14.05 3.30 4.93
C LEU A 33 -14.31 4.77 4.55
N PRO A 34 -13.32 5.65 4.69
CA PRO A 34 -13.48 7.07 4.43
C PRO A 34 -13.87 7.38 2.98
N GLY A 35 -13.45 6.55 2.04
CA GLY A 35 -13.56 6.83 0.62
C GLY A 35 -12.44 7.76 0.14
N ALA A 36 -12.54 8.19 -1.11
CA ALA A 36 -11.56 9.05 -1.74
C ALA A 36 -11.63 10.50 -1.23
N ASN A 37 -10.49 11.13 -1.08
CA ASN A 37 -10.40 12.56 -0.83
C ASN A 37 -10.51 13.31 -2.17
N PHE A 38 -11.73 13.60 -2.58
CA PHE A 38 -12.04 14.25 -3.86
C PHE A 38 -12.84 15.52 -3.67
N ARG A 39 -12.54 16.54 -4.48
CA ARG A 39 -13.25 17.82 -4.54
C ARG A 39 -13.58 18.16 -5.98
N SER A 40 -14.68 18.87 -6.22
CA SER A 40 -15.03 19.34 -7.57
C SER A 40 -13.94 20.19 -8.23
N THR A 41 -13.09 20.84 -7.43
CA THR A 41 -11.93 21.60 -7.90
C THR A 41 -10.83 20.70 -8.49
N ASP A 42 -10.89 19.39 -8.31
CA ASP A 42 -9.91 18.45 -8.87
C ASP A 42 -10.19 18.16 -10.36
N LEU A 43 -11.46 18.30 -10.81
CA LEU A 43 -11.86 18.02 -12.20
C LEU A 43 -11.04 18.76 -13.27
N PRO A 44 -10.80 20.09 -13.16
CA PRO A 44 -9.97 20.80 -14.14
C PRO A 44 -8.54 20.28 -14.21
N HIS A 45 -7.98 19.76 -13.10
CA HIS A 45 -6.66 19.18 -13.08
C HIS A 45 -6.64 17.81 -13.77
N GLN A 46 -7.65 16.98 -13.54
CA GLN A 46 -7.83 15.71 -14.24
C GLN A 46 -7.90 15.91 -15.76
N GLN A 47 -8.69 16.86 -16.22
CA GLN A 47 -8.81 17.19 -17.64
C GLN A 47 -7.47 17.61 -18.26
N LYS A 48 -6.62 18.32 -17.52
CA LYS A 48 -5.26 18.67 -17.97
C LYS A 48 -4.38 17.42 -18.08
N LEU A 49 -4.45 16.50 -17.11
CA LEU A 49 -3.72 15.24 -17.13
C LEU A 49 -4.13 14.37 -18.33
N MET A 50 -5.44 14.24 -18.57
CA MET A 50 -5.97 13.53 -19.75
C MET A 50 -5.45 14.12 -21.05
N LYS A 51 -5.48 15.46 -21.20
CA LYS A 51 -4.93 16.15 -22.39
C LYS A 51 -3.43 15.94 -22.56
N ALA A 52 -2.71 15.72 -21.47
CA ALA A 52 -1.29 15.41 -21.48
C ALA A 52 -0.99 13.92 -21.75
N GLY A 53 -2.03 13.10 -21.98
CA GLY A 53 -1.88 11.67 -22.25
C GLY A 53 -1.57 10.83 -21.02
N ILE A 54 -1.80 11.36 -19.82
CA ILE A 54 -1.63 10.61 -18.59
C ILE A 54 -2.90 9.81 -18.33
N ASP A 55 -2.77 8.49 -18.43
CA ASP A 55 -3.84 7.56 -18.11
C ASP A 55 -3.86 7.29 -16.60
N PHE A 56 -4.96 7.60 -15.94
CA PHE A 56 -5.16 7.38 -14.51
C PHE A 56 -6.47 6.62 -14.20
N GLN A 57 -7.08 5.99 -15.20
CA GLN A 57 -8.20 5.05 -15.10
C GLN A 57 -9.35 5.52 -14.20
N SER A 58 -9.59 6.81 -14.11
CA SER A 58 -10.68 7.39 -13.34
C SER A 58 -11.80 7.84 -14.27
N GLU A 59 -13.04 7.71 -13.81
CA GLU A 59 -14.21 8.30 -14.47
C GLU A 59 -14.51 9.67 -13.81
N PRO A 60 -13.94 10.78 -14.31
CA PRO A 60 -13.98 12.05 -13.62
C PRO A 60 -15.38 12.67 -13.51
N ASP A 61 -16.32 12.26 -14.36
CA ASP A 61 -17.58 12.99 -14.54
C ASP A 61 -18.69 12.53 -13.57
N LEU A 62 -18.56 11.38 -12.90
CA LEU A 62 -19.59 10.80 -12.06
C LEU A 62 -19.01 10.22 -10.76
N PRO A 63 -18.54 11.07 -9.83
CA PRO A 63 -17.91 10.63 -8.58
C PRO A 63 -18.78 9.68 -7.74
N GLU A 64 -20.10 9.85 -7.78
CA GLU A 64 -21.06 9.01 -7.05
C GLU A 64 -21.12 7.56 -7.54
N LYS A 65 -20.63 7.29 -8.76
CA LYS A 65 -20.53 5.94 -9.32
C LYS A 65 -19.20 5.26 -9.00
N TRP A 66 -18.25 6.00 -8.51
CA TRP A 66 -16.94 5.48 -8.21
C TRP A 66 -16.98 4.45 -7.08
N GLN A 67 -16.28 3.37 -7.22
CA GLN A 67 -16.27 2.31 -6.22
C GLN A 67 -15.04 2.40 -5.29
N HIS A 68 -14.56 3.60 -5.00
CA HIS A 68 -13.34 3.82 -4.21
C HIS A 68 -13.32 3.01 -2.91
N LYS A 69 -14.42 2.99 -2.16
CA LYS A 69 -14.49 2.28 -0.89
C LYS A 69 -14.28 0.78 -1.06
N LYS A 70 -14.77 0.20 -2.16
CA LYS A 70 -14.52 -1.21 -2.48
C LYS A 70 -13.07 -1.45 -2.87
N VAL A 71 -12.50 -0.53 -3.66
CA VAL A 71 -11.09 -0.58 -4.05
C VAL A 71 -10.20 -0.41 -2.82
N GLN A 72 -10.51 0.53 -1.93
CA GLN A 72 -9.80 0.71 -0.66
C GLN A 72 -9.87 -0.55 0.20
N ALA A 73 -11.05 -1.18 0.31
CA ALA A 73 -11.21 -2.44 1.06
C ALA A 73 -10.33 -3.55 0.49
N ALA A 74 -10.28 -3.69 -0.84
CA ALA A 74 -9.43 -4.66 -1.52
C ALA A 74 -7.94 -4.37 -1.26
N TYR A 75 -7.53 -3.13 -1.39
CA TYR A 75 -6.15 -2.71 -1.12
C TYR A 75 -5.74 -2.97 0.33
N TYR A 76 -6.59 -2.61 1.30
CA TYR A 76 -6.33 -2.87 2.72
C TYR A 76 -6.30 -4.36 3.05
N ALA A 77 -7.11 -5.17 2.35
CA ALA A 77 -7.07 -6.62 2.48
C ALA A 77 -5.70 -7.19 2.08
N ILE A 78 -5.14 -6.72 0.98
CA ILE A 78 -3.80 -7.11 0.52
C ILE A 78 -2.73 -6.64 1.51
N ILE A 79 -2.81 -5.40 1.99
CA ILE A 79 -1.90 -4.91 3.04
C ILE A 79 -1.99 -5.78 4.30
N GLY A 80 -3.20 -6.17 4.71
CA GLY A 80 -3.41 -7.08 5.84
C GLY A 80 -2.80 -8.47 5.62
N GLN A 81 -2.77 -8.95 4.39
CA GLN A 81 -2.07 -10.18 4.03
C GLN A 81 -0.56 -10.02 4.12
N ILE A 82 -0.01 -8.95 3.55
CA ILE A 82 1.43 -8.63 3.64
C ILE A 82 1.85 -8.52 5.10
N ASP A 83 1.08 -7.82 5.94
CA ASP A 83 1.36 -7.69 7.37
C ASP A 83 1.42 -9.06 8.07
N THR A 84 0.50 -9.95 7.75
CA THR A 84 0.48 -11.31 8.28
C THR A 84 1.74 -12.09 7.88
N GLU A 85 2.12 -12.04 6.62
CA GLU A 85 3.30 -12.76 6.12
C GLU A 85 4.60 -12.15 6.64
N PHE A 86 4.65 -10.83 6.76
CA PHE A 86 5.76 -10.14 7.42
C PHE A 86 5.88 -10.54 8.88
N GLY A 87 4.76 -10.63 9.61
CA GLY A 87 4.72 -11.13 10.98
C GLY A 87 5.33 -12.53 11.10
N ARG A 88 5.03 -13.45 10.17
CA ARG A 88 5.64 -14.79 10.15
C ARG A 88 7.16 -14.77 9.99
N LEU A 89 7.69 -13.84 9.16
CA LEU A 89 9.14 -13.68 9.04
C LEU A 89 9.77 -13.18 10.34
N ILE A 90 9.13 -12.24 11.01
CA ILE A 90 9.57 -11.73 12.31
C ILE A 90 9.54 -12.84 13.36
N ASP A 91 8.46 -13.62 13.42
CA ASP A 91 8.33 -14.75 14.35
C ASP A 91 9.43 -15.80 14.12
N PHE A 92 9.76 -16.08 12.85
CA PHE A 92 10.85 -16.98 12.52
C PHE A 92 12.21 -16.50 13.06
N LEU A 93 12.50 -15.20 12.95
CA LEU A 93 13.73 -14.62 13.51
C LEU A 93 13.77 -14.76 15.03
N TYR A 94 12.63 -14.63 15.72
CA TYR A 94 12.55 -14.85 17.16
C TYR A 94 12.74 -16.32 17.54
N GLN A 95 12.05 -17.23 16.87
CA GLN A 95 12.12 -18.67 17.13
C GLN A 95 13.50 -19.26 16.89
N THR A 96 14.24 -18.66 15.96
CA THR A 96 15.62 -19.09 15.62
C THR A 96 16.70 -18.28 16.35
N GLU A 97 16.31 -17.43 17.33
CA GLU A 97 17.20 -16.59 18.13
C GLU A 97 18.07 -15.61 17.28
N GLN A 98 17.66 -15.35 16.03
CA GLN A 98 18.38 -14.45 15.12
C GLN A 98 17.97 -12.99 15.28
N SER A 99 16.82 -12.73 15.91
CA SER A 99 16.26 -11.38 16.03
C SER A 99 17.18 -10.39 16.74
N GLN A 100 18.05 -10.88 17.62
CA GLN A 100 19.01 -10.06 18.37
C GLN A 100 20.17 -9.55 17.53
N ASN A 101 20.45 -10.20 16.41
CA ASN A 101 21.56 -9.87 15.52
C ASN A 101 21.10 -9.62 14.07
N THR A 102 19.85 -9.21 13.88
CA THR A 102 19.27 -8.93 12.57
C THR A 102 18.66 -7.53 12.55
N ILE A 103 19.06 -6.74 11.56
CA ILE A 103 18.40 -5.49 11.25
C ILE A 103 17.26 -5.80 10.29
N VAL A 104 16.04 -5.41 10.65
CA VAL A 104 14.86 -5.54 9.81
C VAL A 104 14.48 -4.17 9.29
N ILE A 105 14.35 -4.05 7.97
CA ILE A 105 13.93 -2.82 7.30
C ILE A 105 12.64 -3.14 6.55
N PHE A 106 11.55 -2.44 6.87
CA PHE A 106 10.31 -2.47 6.13
C PHE A 106 10.11 -1.10 5.47
N MET A 107 9.87 -1.09 4.17
CA MET A 107 9.72 0.16 3.42
C MET A 107 8.79 -0.03 2.23
N SER A 108 8.19 1.06 1.79
CA SER A 108 7.46 1.18 0.54
C SER A 108 8.19 2.13 -0.39
N ASP A 109 8.18 1.87 -1.69
CA ASP A 109 8.76 2.73 -2.72
C ASP A 109 7.82 3.89 -3.10
N HIS A 110 6.50 3.67 -3.06
CA HIS A 110 5.47 4.69 -3.29
C HIS A 110 4.13 4.23 -2.67
N GLY A 111 3.17 5.13 -2.66
CA GLY A 111 1.78 4.85 -2.30
C GLY A 111 0.90 4.53 -3.51
N GLU A 112 -0.41 4.61 -3.29
CA GLU A 112 -1.45 4.40 -4.28
C GLU A 112 -2.54 5.47 -4.10
N MET A 113 -3.10 5.97 -5.20
CA MET A 113 -4.08 7.07 -5.17
C MET A 113 -5.45 6.64 -4.64
N LEU A 114 -5.88 5.42 -4.92
CA LEU A 114 -7.14 4.83 -4.44
C LEU A 114 -8.39 5.71 -4.62
N GLY A 115 -8.38 6.56 -5.63
CA GLY A 115 -9.47 7.50 -5.92
C GLY A 115 -9.25 8.93 -5.41
N ASP A 116 -8.21 9.19 -4.63
CA ASP A 116 -7.89 10.54 -4.18
C ASP A 116 -7.68 11.47 -5.38
N HIS A 117 -8.22 12.67 -5.29
CA HIS A 117 -8.29 13.63 -6.40
C HIS A 117 -8.94 13.08 -7.67
N GLY A 118 -9.74 11.99 -7.55
CA GLY A 118 -10.33 11.28 -8.67
C GLY A 118 -9.35 10.47 -9.50
N LEU A 119 -8.20 10.12 -8.93
CA LEU A 119 -7.14 9.40 -9.60
C LEU A 119 -7.01 7.98 -9.04
N MET A 120 -6.59 7.06 -9.90
CA MET A 120 -6.27 5.69 -9.55
C MET A 120 -4.82 5.40 -9.91
N LEU A 121 -4.26 4.37 -9.31
CA LEU A 121 -2.88 3.94 -9.52
C LEU A 121 -1.86 4.98 -9.04
N LYS A 122 -0.73 5.09 -9.73
CA LYS A 122 0.44 5.89 -9.39
C LYS A 122 0.99 6.56 -10.66
N GLY A 123 2.01 7.42 -10.49
CA GLY A 123 2.64 8.13 -11.61
C GLY A 123 2.21 9.60 -11.73
N CYS A 124 1.22 10.01 -10.97
CA CYS A 124 0.85 11.41 -10.84
C CYS A 124 1.60 12.04 -9.67
N ARG A 125 2.23 13.19 -9.86
CA ARG A 125 2.99 13.89 -8.79
C ARG A 125 2.06 14.51 -7.75
N PHE A 126 1.33 13.70 -6.98
CA PHE A 126 0.51 14.14 -5.86
C PHE A 126 1.07 13.65 -4.52
N TRP A 127 0.81 14.41 -3.45
CA TRP A 127 1.36 14.17 -2.11
C TRP A 127 1.03 12.80 -1.52
N CYS A 128 -0.14 12.25 -1.83
CA CYS A 128 -0.58 10.95 -1.33
C CYS A 128 0.24 9.77 -1.88
N GLU A 129 0.86 9.94 -3.05
CA GLU A 129 1.73 8.93 -3.67
C GLU A 129 3.12 8.88 -3.03
N TYR A 130 3.58 9.98 -2.40
CA TYR A 130 4.95 10.12 -1.90
C TYR A 130 5.12 9.89 -0.39
N HIS A 131 4.06 9.51 0.32
CA HIS A 131 4.20 9.11 1.72
C HIS A 131 4.88 7.75 1.82
N LEU A 132 6.21 7.78 1.81
CA LEU A 132 7.03 6.61 2.07
C LEU A 132 6.94 6.24 3.55
N SER A 133 6.47 5.05 3.84
CA SER A 133 6.55 4.50 5.19
C SER A 133 7.90 3.80 5.37
N PHE A 134 8.68 4.30 6.31
CA PHE A 134 9.98 3.72 6.63
C PHE A 134 9.97 3.21 8.07
N HIS A 135 10.12 1.92 8.24
CA HIS A 135 10.24 1.29 9.54
C HIS A 135 11.56 0.55 9.63
N ILE A 136 12.43 0.97 10.57
CA ILE A 136 13.68 0.27 10.86
C ILE A 136 13.61 -0.22 12.30
N ARG A 137 13.80 -1.50 12.50
CA ARG A 137 13.94 -2.10 13.83
C ARG A 137 15.39 -2.53 14.06
N TYR A 138 16.02 -1.94 15.06
CA TYR A 138 17.32 -2.37 15.56
C TYR A 138 17.11 -3.13 16.87
N ASN A 139 17.72 -4.30 17.00
CA ASN A 139 17.92 -4.95 18.27
C ASN A 139 19.40 -4.88 18.62
N PHE A 140 19.77 -3.93 19.49
CA PHE A 140 21.09 -3.92 20.09
C PHE A 140 21.04 -4.71 21.38
N ASN A 141 21.86 -5.75 21.52
CA ASN A 141 22.19 -6.30 22.81
C ASN A 141 22.89 -5.20 23.60
N LYS A 142 22.27 -4.75 24.70
CA LYS A 142 23.01 -4.04 25.74
C LYS A 142 23.94 -5.10 26.38
N THR A 143 25.20 -5.08 26.00
CA THR A 143 26.27 -5.74 26.77
C THR A 143 26.38 -5.12 28.15
#